data_1a0a19c7f7a56198012fa001bbb9d91c
#
_entry.id   1a0a19c7f7a56198012fa001bbb9d91c
#
_cell.length_a   1.000
_cell.length_b   1.000
_cell.length_c   1.000
_cell.angle_alpha   90.00
_cell.angle_beta   90.00
_cell.angle_gamma   90.00
#
_symmetry.space_group_name_H-M   'P 1'
#
loop_
_entity.id
_entity.type
_entity.pdbx_description
1 polymer ?
#
loop_
_entity_poly.entity_id
_entity_poly.type
_entity_poly.pdbx_seq_one_letter_code
_entity_poly.pdbx_strand_id
1 'polypeptide(L)'
;MDYANDHDLPAAIVSYDQAKAFDRVSHQYLFKVLRAFGFTEKFVNWVALLYTDITSSVIVNGFISSSFNLLRSIRQGCPLSALLYVLCIEPLAIAIRNDCRIQGLKIPGVRERARLSIYADDTNSFIGNIGEIDATLEWFQIYSRASGAKLNDEKCKGLWLGAWRHRTDQPFGFVWSDTLKINGVYFGENSTFQNCSMLKQKVDKMCDSYRSRHLTLLGRACICNVVICAQLWYVGAVTVLPNSIVTEINRKIYEFIWTGKFEAVNRRTLTYHPQQGGLGLVSIKRKLESLRCAHIYKFVVGTTAKWKYFAVYWVGLQLRRFDASFASALVPHAESPSDFYGKTIETYRKICNLTPVIEPKVLQARNVYLRLQTAEYTDPVVVSKFPQINFKHSFFQLNSRSVSPRARELEWRILHHVLPVNAYLYSFHITNNALCPFCRWPETLPHRVFSCKYVTPLWGMVEKWMSAAVGEPVTLSSEAAIFLQYPTFEDKSHLTRLQILCGELKLAVWMQRNRKKYDRAKITVKDIHRLFINFVRVRIRADFLRLETDAFAELWCQGSQPMASADGEMIV
;
A
#
# COMPACT_ATOMS: atom_id res chain seq x y z
N MET A 1 19.33 -20.11 -4.63
CA MET A 1 20.52 -19.42 -5.16
C MET A 1 21.59 -19.34 -4.09
N ASP A 2 21.38 -18.62 -2.99
CA ASP A 2 22.38 -18.47 -1.91
C ASP A 2 22.94 -19.85 -1.48
N TYR A 3 22.09 -20.83 -1.23
CA TYR A 3 22.53 -22.19 -0.88
C TYR A 3 23.43 -22.85 -1.93
N ALA A 4 23.13 -22.68 -3.22
CA ALA A 4 23.97 -23.23 -4.28
C ALA A 4 25.31 -22.49 -4.40
N ASN A 5 25.31 -21.17 -4.21
CA ASN A 5 26.52 -20.36 -4.24
C ASN A 5 27.41 -20.61 -3.02
N ASP A 6 26.83 -20.72 -1.81
CA ASP A 6 27.60 -20.94 -0.57
C ASP A 6 28.25 -22.33 -0.51
N HIS A 7 27.67 -23.31 -1.21
CA HIS A 7 28.20 -24.69 -1.27
C HIS A 7 28.91 -25.00 -2.58
N ASP A 8 29.13 -23.99 -3.41
CA ASP A 8 29.74 -24.12 -4.74
C ASP A 8 29.16 -25.29 -5.57
N LEU A 9 27.83 -25.44 -5.50
CA LEU A 9 27.15 -26.53 -6.23
C LEU A 9 27.06 -26.19 -7.72
N PRO A 10 27.30 -27.14 -8.63
CA PRO A 10 27.04 -26.94 -10.04
C PRO A 10 25.53 -26.77 -10.24
N ALA A 11 25.10 -25.57 -10.61
CA ALA A 11 23.67 -25.23 -10.66
C ALA A 11 23.36 -24.16 -11.70
N ALA A 12 22.12 -24.21 -12.21
CA ALA A 12 21.55 -23.14 -13.01
C ALA A 12 20.04 -23.00 -12.76
N ILE A 13 19.51 -21.82 -13.10
CA ILE A 13 18.07 -21.60 -13.25
C ILE A 13 17.81 -21.27 -14.71
N VAL A 14 16.85 -21.97 -15.33
CA VAL A 14 16.42 -21.69 -16.69
C VAL A 14 14.95 -21.28 -16.67
N SER A 15 14.67 -20.10 -17.22
CA SER A 15 13.31 -19.56 -17.39
C SER A 15 12.85 -19.78 -18.84
N TYR A 16 11.74 -20.45 -19.01
CA TYR A 16 11.13 -20.77 -20.28
C TYR A 16 9.95 -19.85 -20.55
N ASP A 17 10.06 -19.02 -21.60
CA ASP A 17 8.98 -18.12 -22.03
C ASP A 17 8.07 -18.81 -23.05
N GLN A 18 6.76 -18.79 -22.84
CA GLN A 18 5.80 -19.35 -23.77
C GLN A 18 5.21 -18.26 -24.67
N ALA A 19 5.30 -18.45 -25.99
CA ALA A 19 4.77 -17.50 -26.96
C ALA A 19 3.23 -17.50 -26.94
N LYS A 20 2.62 -16.39 -26.48
CA LYS A 20 1.14 -16.21 -26.39
C LYS A 20 0.46 -17.38 -25.67
N ALA A 21 0.96 -17.72 -24.49
CA ALA A 21 0.61 -18.91 -23.73
C ALA A 21 -0.90 -19.23 -23.70
N PHE A 22 -1.72 -18.29 -23.23
CA PHE A 22 -3.18 -18.45 -23.17
C PHE A 22 -3.85 -18.57 -24.56
N ASP A 23 -3.34 -17.85 -25.55
CA ASP A 23 -3.97 -17.76 -26.88
C ASP A 23 -3.74 -19.01 -27.74
N ARG A 24 -2.76 -19.84 -27.37
CA ARG A 24 -2.36 -20.99 -28.18
C ARG A 24 -2.99 -22.32 -27.75
N VAL A 25 -3.54 -22.40 -26.55
CA VAL A 25 -4.10 -23.64 -26.01
C VAL A 25 -5.28 -24.13 -26.86
N SER A 26 -5.20 -25.35 -27.37
CA SER A 26 -6.26 -26.01 -28.09
C SER A 26 -7.43 -26.37 -27.18
N HIS A 27 -8.67 -26.09 -27.59
CA HIS A 27 -9.87 -26.46 -26.85
C HIS A 27 -10.00 -27.96 -26.67
N GLN A 28 -9.64 -28.74 -27.69
CA GLN A 28 -9.63 -30.20 -27.60
C GLN A 28 -8.67 -30.72 -26.52
N TYR A 29 -7.48 -30.11 -26.43
CA TYR A 29 -6.52 -30.45 -25.39
C TYR A 29 -7.07 -30.10 -24.01
N LEU A 30 -7.64 -28.89 -23.83
CA LEU A 30 -8.28 -28.49 -22.59
C LEU A 30 -9.32 -29.51 -22.12
N PHE A 31 -10.23 -29.95 -23.00
CA PHE A 31 -11.28 -30.88 -22.62
C PHE A 31 -10.74 -32.26 -22.26
N LYS A 32 -9.68 -32.72 -22.95
CA LYS A 32 -8.97 -33.97 -22.60
C LYS A 32 -8.31 -33.87 -21.23
N VAL A 33 -7.68 -32.75 -20.93
CA VAL A 33 -7.04 -32.51 -19.64
C VAL A 33 -8.06 -32.52 -18.52
N LEU A 34 -9.19 -31.82 -18.67
CA LEU A 34 -10.26 -31.84 -17.68
C LEU A 34 -10.75 -33.25 -17.36
N ARG A 35 -10.97 -34.08 -18.38
CA ARG A 35 -11.36 -35.48 -18.19
C ARG A 35 -10.27 -36.29 -17.48
N ALA A 36 -9.00 -36.09 -17.85
CA ALA A 36 -7.87 -36.79 -17.23
C ALA A 36 -7.69 -36.41 -15.74
N PHE A 37 -8.06 -35.20 -15.33
CA PHE A 37 -8.12 -34.77 -13.93
C PHE A 37 -9.38 -35.23 -13.20
N GLY A 38 -10.29 -35.97 -13.85
CA GLY A 38 -11.47 -36.53 -13.21
C GLY A 38 -12.67 -35.59 -13.09
N PHE A 39 -12.70 -34.48 -13.84
CA PHE A 39 -13.89 -33.65 -13.91
C PHE A 39 -15.04 -34.39 -14.61
N THR A 40 -16.25 -34.23 -14.05
CA THR A 40 -17.44 -34.87 -14.62
C THR A 40 -17.74 -34.38 -16.04
N GLU A 41 -18.33 -35.22 -16.90
CA GLU A 41 -18.73 -34.83 -18.26
C GLU A 41 -19.67 -33.63 -18.24
N LYS A 42 -20.52 -33.48 -17.22
CA LYS A 42 -21.39 -32.32 -17.06
C LYS A 42 -20.59 -31.03 -16.96
N PHE A 43 -19.51 -31.02 -16.16
CA PHE A 43 -18.63 -29.86 -16.02
C PHE A 43 -17.84 -29.60 -17.32
N VAL A 44 -17.30 -30.65 -17.93
CA VAL A 44 -16.57 -30.54 -19.22
C VAL A 44 -17.47 -29.95 -20.30
N ASN A 45 -18.73 -30.39 -20.37
CA ASN A 45 -19.71 -29.87 -21.33
C ASN A 45 -20.06 -28.41 -21.06
N TRP A 46 -20.16 -27.97 -19.80
CA TRP A 46 -20.33 -26.54 -19.47
C TRP A 46 -19.14 -25.69 -19.92
N VAL A 47 -17.92 -26.19 -19.70
CA VAL A 47 -16.72 -25.51 -20.21
C VAL A 47 -16.72 -25.52 -21.74
N ALA A 48 -17.06 -26.64 -22.40
CA ALA A 48 -17.13 -26.72 -23.84
C ALA A 48 -18.13 -25.73 -24.43
N LEU A 49 -19.31 -25.57 -23.81
CA LEU A 49 -20.32 -24.58 -24.21
C LEU A 49 -19.78 -23.15 -24.21
N LEU A 50 -18.93 -22.80 -23.22
CA LEU A 50 -18.31 -21.48 -23.16
C LEU A 50 -17.27 -21.23 -24.27
N TYR A 51 -16.82 -22.31 -24.95
CA TYR A 51 -15.84 -22.27 -26.04
C TYR A 51 -16.43 -22.69 -27.40
N THR A 52 -17.76 -22.90 -27.49
CA THR A 52 -18.45 -23.19 -28.75
C THR A 52 -18.78 -21.89 -29.45
N ASP A 53 -18.49 -21.79 -30.74
CA ASP A 53 -18.79 -20.67 -31.64
C ASP A 53 -18.34 -19.31 -31.10
N ILE A 54 -17.23 -19.29 -30.35
CA ILE A 54 -16.69 -18.04 -29.83
C ILE A 54 -16.10 -17.18 -30.94
N THR A 55 -16.47 -15.91 -30.91
CA THR A 55 -15.95 -14.90 -31.84
C THR A 55 -15.22 -13.79 -31.08
N SER A 56 -14.38 -13.07 -31.79
CA SER A 56 -13.70 -11.87 -31.31
C SER A 56 -13.70 -10.79 -32.39
N SER A 57 -13.63 -9.52 -31.95
CA SER A 57 -13.42 -8.37 -32.82
C SER A 57 -12.33 -7.49 -32.25
N VAL A 58 -11.60 -6.78 -33.08
CA VAL A 58 -10.53 -5.85 -32.66
C VAL A 58 -11.08 -4.42 -32.67
N ILE A 59 -10.81 -3.67 -31.61
CA ILE A 59 -11.15 -2.26 -31.51
C ILE A 59 -9.88 -1.44 -31.67
N VAL A 60 -9.85 -0.55 -32.68
CA VAL A 60 -8.75 0.39 -32.93
C VAL A 60 -9.32 1.79 -33.05
N ASN A 61 -8.94 2.70 -32.18
CA ASN A 61 -9.41 4.10 -32.15
C ASN A 61 -10.94 4.25 -32.21
N GLY A 62 -11.69 3.34 -31.58
CA GLY A 62 -13.16 3.34 -31.58
C GLY A 62 -13.81 2.62 -32.75
N PHE A 63 -13.06 2.20 -33.77
CA PHE A 63 -13.54 1.37 -34.88
C PHE A 63 -13.46 -0.10 -34.51
N ILE A 64 -14.54 -0.85 -34.76
CA ILE A 64 -14.65 -2.29 -34.50
C ILE A 64 -14.49 -3.04 -35.81
N SER A 65 -13.56 -4.04 -35.84
CA SER A 65 -13.42 -4.93 -37.00
C SER A 65 -14.61 -5.89 -37.13
N SER A 66 -14.74 -6.54 -38.31
CA SER A 66 -15.58 -7.72 -38.45
C SER A 66 -15.19 -8.80 -37.44
N SER A 67 -16.19 -9.57 -36.96
CA SER A 67 -15.97 -10.71 -36.06
C SER A 67 -15.25 -11.85 -36.78
N PHE A 68 -14.37 -12.54 -36.04
CA PHE A 68 -13.69 -13.75 -36.49
C PHE A 68 -13.78 -14.86 -35.43
N ASN A 69 -13.78 -16.10 -35.85
CA ASN A 69 -13.89 -17.24 -34.96
C ASN A 69 -12.57 -17.53 -34.26
N LEU A 70 -12.64 -17.86 -32.96
CA LEU A 70 -11.50 -18.33 -32.17
C LEU A 70 -11.50 -19.85 -32.10
N LEU A 71 -10.57 -20.50 -32.84
CA LEU A 71 -10.43 -21.95 -32.91
C LEU A 71 -9.57 -22.53 -31.76
N ARG A 72 -8.90 -21.68 -31.02
CA ARG A 72 -8.06 -21.96 -29.83
C ARG A 72 -8.03 -20.74 -28.94
N SER A 73 -7.45 -20.81 -27.79
CA SER A 73 -7.29 -19.77 -26.79
C SER A 73 -8.11 -20.05 -25.53
N ILE A 74 -7.51 -19.79 -24.39
CA ILE A 74 -8.20 -19.63 -23.10
C ILE A 74 -8.38 -18.13 -22.89
N ARG A 75 -9.63 -17.65 -22.89
CA ARG A 75 -9.98 -16.20 -22.93
C ARG A 75 -9.34 -15.42 -21.80
N GLN A 76 -8.48 -14.45 -22.11
CA GLN A 76 -7.94 -13.52 -21.10
C GLN A 76 -9.07 -12.62 -20.56
N GLY A 77 -9.04 -12.35 -19.24
CA GLY A 77 -10.06 -11.55 -18.55
C GLY A 77 -11.30 -12.32 -18.07
N CYS A 78 -11.46 -13.61 -18.41
CA CYS A 78 -12.49 -14.45 -17.82
C CYS A 78 -12.00 -15.02 -16.46
N PRO A 79 -12.80 -14.98 -15.39
CA PRO A 79 -12.40 -15.50 -14.08
C PRO A 79 -11.99 -16.98 -14.07
N LEU A 80 -12.58 -17.80 -14.95
CA LEU A 80 -12.30 -19.22 -15.05
C LEU A 80 -10.96 -19.51 -15.78
N SER A 81 -10.53 -18.63 -16.66
CA SER A 81 -9.41 -18.86 -17.58
C SER A 81 -8.08 -19.14 -16.89
N ALA A 82 -7.78 -18.42 -15.81
CA ALA A 82 -6.54 -18.65 -15.07
C ALA A 82 -6.48 -20.07 -14.49
N LEU A 83 -7.59 -20.58 -13.95
CA LEU A 83 -7.68 -21.94 -13.40
C LEU A 83 -7.58 -22.99 -14.51
N LEU A 84 -8.27 -22.79 -15.64
CA LEU A 84 -8.20 -23.69 -16.78
C LEU A 84 -6.77 -23.76 -17.35
N TYR A 85 -6.07 -22.62 -17.43
CA TYR A 85 -4.69 -22.60 -17.90
C TYR A 85 -3.75 -23.36 -16.97
N VAL A 86 -3.88 -23.20 -15.65
CA VAL A 86 -3.10 -23.96 -14.66
C VAL A 86 -3.32 -25.47 -14.83
N LEU A 87 -4.56 -25.91 -15.05
CA LEU A 87 -4.86 -27.31 -15.34
C LEU A 87 -4.21 -27.78 -16.67
N CYS A 88 -4.20 -26.92 -17.70
CA CYS A 88 -3.58 -27.26 -19.00
C CYS A 88 -2.06 -27.41 -18.92
N ILE A 89 -1.35 -26.65 -18.06
CA ILE A 89 0.10 -26.76 -17.93
C ILE A 89 0.54 -27.86 -16.95
N GLU A 90 -0.31 -28.27 -16.03
CA GLU A 90 0.04 -29.24 -14.98
C GLU A 90 0.49 -30.63 -15.54
N PRO A 91 -0.03 -31.18 -16.66
CA PRO A 91 0.54 -32.37 -17.26
C PRO A 91 2.03 -32.25 -17.62
N LEU A 92 2.47 -31.11 -18.15
CA LEU A 92 3.88 -30.81 -18.38
C LEU A 92 4.67 -30.80 -17.06
N ALA A 93 4.13 -30.15 -16.02
CA ALA A 93 4.76 -30.09 -14.72
C ALA A 93 4.90 -31.50 -14.08
N ILE A 94 3.88 -32.32 -14.17
CA ILE A 94 3.88 -33.71 -13.68
C ILE A 94 4.94 -34.53 -14.44
N ALA A 95 5.00 -34.41 -15.75
CA ALA A 95 5.98 -35.12 -16.57
C ALA A 95 7.43 -34.78 -16.20
N ILE A 96 7.75 -33.48 -16.09
CA ILE A 96 9.08 -33.02 -15.68
C ILE A 96 9.42 -33.48 -14.25
N ARG A 97 8.47 -33.42 -13.32
CA ARG A 97 8.69 -33.85 -11.92
C ARG A 97 8.95 -35.35 -11.79
N ASN A 98 8.40 -36.15 -12.69
CA ASN A 98 8.49 -37.64 -12.65
C ASN A 98 9.61 -38.18 -13.52
N ASP A 99 10.22 -37.40 -14.39
CA ASP A 99 11.34 -37.86 -15.24
C ASP A 99 12.59 -38.06 -14.38
N CYS A 100 13.12 -39.28 -14.37
CA CYS A 100 14.32 -39.63 -13.61
C CYS A 100 15.60 -38.96 -14.15
N ARG A 101 15.61 -38.48 -15.38
CA ARG A 101 16.72 -37.73 -15.99
C ARG A 101 16.82 -36.33 -15.43
N ILE A 102 15.71 -35.77 -14.91
CA ILE A 102 15.63 -34.40 -14.34
C ILE A 102 15.73 -34.50 -12.84
N GLN A 103 16.94 -34.37 -12.32
CA GLN A 103 17.22 -34.43 -10.87
C GLN A 103 16.92 -33.13 -10.16
N GLY A 104 17.28 -31.98 -10.76
CA GLY A 104 17.17 -30.67 -10.15
C GLY A 104 18.14 -30.46 -8.98
N LEU A 105 17.93 -29.38 -8.21
CA LEU A 105 18.82 -29.00 -7.11
C LEU A 105 18.44 -29.71 -5.80
N LYS A 106 19.47 -30.12 -5.05
CA LYS A 106 19.32 -30.70 -3.72
C LYS A 106 18.75 -29.67 -2.74
N ILE A 107 17.77 -30.10 -1.97
CA ILE A 107 17.20 -29.31 -0.87
C ILE A 107 17.88 -29.77 0.44
N PRO A 108 18.36 -28.85 1.30
CA PRO A 108 19.02 -29.22 2.54
C PRO A 108 18.10 -30.02 3.47
N GLY A 109 18.60 -31.10 4.04
CA GLY A 109 17.91 -31.91 5.06
C GLY A 109 16.82 -32.85 4.56
N VAL A 110 16.57 -32.94 3.26
CA VAL A 110 15.55 -33.85 2.69
C VAL A 110 16.05 -34.56 1.44
N ARG A 111 15.43 -35.73 1.14
CA ARG A 111 15.72 -36.47 -0.10
C ARG A 111 15.15 -35.81 -1.36
N GLU A 112 14.13 -34.98 -1.16
CA GLU A 112 13.47 -34.27 -2.24
C GLU A 112 14.39 -33.22 -2.88
N ARG A 113 14.09 -32.91 -4.15
CA ARG A 113 14.86 -31.97 -4.97
C ARG A 113 13.96 -30.87 -5.52
N ALA A 114 14.50 -29.69 -5.70
CA ALA A 114 13.85 -28.60 -6.41
C ALA A 114 14.11 -28.77 -7.90
N ARG A 115 13.06 -29.07 -8.69
CA ARG A 115 13.14 -29.28 -10.13
C ARG A 115 12.52 -28.15 -10.92
N LEU A 116 11.34 -27.68 -10.47
CA LEU A 116 10.48 -26.82 -11.25
C LEU A 116 9.71 -25.83 -10.36
N SER A 117 9.56 -24.62 -10.83
CA SER A 117 8.63 -23.60 -10.30
C SER A 117 7.82 -23.04 -11.45
N ILE A 118 6.50 -23.15 -11.39
CA ILE A 118 5.58 -22.64 -12.41
C ILE A 118 4.63 -21.64 -11.76
N TYR A 119 4.42 -20.51 -12.41
CA TYR A 119 3.39 -19.54 -12.07
C TYR A 119 2.69 -19.10 -13.36
N ALA A 120 1.54 -19.69 -13.63
CA ALA A 120 0.85 -19.60 -14.91
C ALA A 120 1.78 -20.02 -16.08
N ASP A 121 2.11 -19.11 -16.97
CA ASP A 121 3.01 -19.31 -18.12
C ASP A 121 4.50 -19.17 -17.76
N ASP A 122 4.82 -18.49 -16.70
CA ASP A 122 6.20 -18.36 -16.22
C ASP A 122 6.71 -19.70 -15.65
N THR A 123 7.51 -20.40 -16.42
CA THR A 123 8.08 -21.71 -16.05
C THR A 123 9.58 -21.58 -15.81
N ASN A 124 10.03 -22.01 -14.62
CA ASN A 124 11.46 -21.98 -14.25
C ASN A 124 11.90 -23.37 -13.80
N SER A 125 12.97 -23.91 -14.38
CA SER A 125 13.61 -25.13 -13.91
C SER A 125 14.88 -24.85 -13.13
N PHE A 126 15.15 -25.72 -12.16
CA PHE A 126 16.38 -25.72 -11.36
C PHE A 126 17.22 -26.89 -11.81
N ILE A 127 18.39 -26.60 -12.35
CA ILE A 127 19.25 -27.53 -13.09
C ILE A 127 20.49 -27.84 -12.27
N GLY A 128 20.76 -29.11 -12.04
CA GLY A 128 21.99 -29.64 -11.43
C GLY A 128 22.95 -30.31 -12.40
N ASN A 129 22.46 -30.63 -13.61
CA ASN A 129 23.24 -31.18 -14.71
C ASN A 129 22.72 -30.60 -16.03
N ILE A 130 23.63 -30.26 -16.96
CA ILE A 130 23.26 -29.61 -18.23
C ILE A 130 22.29 -30.47 -19.07
N GLY A 131 22.46 -31.79 -19.10
CA GLY A 131 21.55 -32.70 -19.80
C GLY A 131 20.09 -32.67 -19.31
N GLU A 132 19.83 -32.11 -18.14
CA GLU A 132 18.45 -31.90 -17.66
C GLU A 132 17.69 -30.86 -18.49
N ILE A 133 18.40 -29.94 -19.16
CA ILE A 133 17.80 -28.94 -20.06
C ILE A 133 17.25 -29.68 -21.30
N ASP A 134 18.01 -30.60 -21.90
CA ASP A 134 17.56 -31.39 -23.04
C ASP A 134 16.29 -32.18 -22.71
N ALA A 135 16.31 -32.91 -21.59
CA ALA A 135 15.16 -33.66 -21.13
C ALA A 135 13.93 -32.75 -20.87
N THR A 136 14.15 -31.54 -20.35
CA THR A 136 13.06 -30.58 -20.14
C THR A 136 12.50 -30.06 -21.46
N LEU A 137 13.37 -29.77 -22.44
CA LEU A 137 12.96 -29.29 -23.78
C LEU A 137 12.20 -30.37 -24.54
N GLU A 138 12.56 -31.67 -24.40
CA GLU A 138 11.79 -32.79 -24.96
C GLU A 138 10.34 -32.78 -24.44
N TRP A 139 10.14 -32.57 -23.13
CA TRP A 139 8.79 -32.46 -22.57
C TRP A 139 8.05 -31.22 -23.07
N PHE A 140 8.71 -30.10 -23.26
CA PHE A 140 8.08 -28.92 -23.90
C PHE A 140 7.67 -29.20 -25.35
N GLN A 141 8.44 -30.00 -26.13
CA GLN A 141 8.08 -30.40 -27.47
C GLN A 141 6.84 -31.29 -27.47
N ILE A 142 6.76 -32.27 -26.55
CA ILE A 142 5.58 -33.14 -26.40
C ILE A 142 4.36 -32.29 -26.01
N TYR A 143 4.50 -31.40 -25.03
CA TYR A 143 3.45 -30.51 -24.62
C TYR A 143 2.98 -29.59 -25.77
N SER A 144 3.92 -29.05 -26.55
CA SER A 144 3.64 -28.21 -27.71
C SER A 144 2.78 -28.96 -28.76
N ARG A 145 3.13 -30.20 -29.07
CA ARG A 145 2.35 -31.04 -30.02
C ARG A 145 0.94 -31.34 -29.51
N ALA A 146 0.79 -31.55 -28.21
CA ALA A 146 -0.49 -31.88 -27.62
C ALA A 146 -1.40 -30.65 -27.45
N SER A 147 -0.87 -29.53 -26.94
CA SER A 147 -1.63 -28.34 -26.52
C SER A 147 -1.70 -27.24 -27.58
N GLY A 148 -0.76 -27.21 -28.53
CA GLY A 148 -0.54 -26.11 -29.45
C GLY A 148 0.32 -24.96 -28.87
N ALA A 149 0.79 -25.08 -27.61
CA ALA A 149 1.74 -24.18 -27.01
C ALA A 149 3.06 -24.11 -27.79
N LYS A 150 3.82 -23.05 -27.67
CA LYS A 150 5.12 -22.92 -28.30
C LYS A 150 6.06 -22.15 -27.36
N LEU A 151 7.29 -22.65 -27.21
CA LEU A 151 8.35 -21.87 -26.56
C LEU A 151 8.76 -20.68 -27.44
N ASN A 152 9.18 -19.62 -26.79
CA ASN A 152 9.84 -18.48 -27.42
C ASN A 152 11.33 -18.56 -27.06
N ASP A 153 12.10 -19.26 -27.89
CA ASP A 153 13.50 -19.57 -27.65
C ASP A 153 14.34 -18.30 -27.41
N GLU A 154 14.05 -17.22 -28.16
CA GLU A 154 14.74 -15.92 -28.03
C GLU A 154 14.52 -15.26 -26.68
N LYS A 155 13.45 -15.58 -25.99
CA LYS A 155 13.13 -15.04 -24.66
C LYS A 155 13.45 -16.01 -23.51
N CYS A 156 13.82 -17.24 -23.81
CA CYS A 156 14.30 -18.17 -22.81
C CYS A 156 15.64 -17.68 -22.25
N LYS A 157 15.79 -17.74 -20.93
CA LYS A 157 16.96 -17.19 -20.24
C LYS A 157 17.52 -18.15 -19.23
N GLY A 158 18.83 -18.14 -19.09
CA GLY A 158 19.55 -18.90 -18.09
C GLY A 158 20.35 -18.01 -17.13
N LEU A 159 20.53 -18.51 -15.91
CA LEU A 159 21.40 -17.92 -14.88
C LEU A 159 22.26 -19.03 -14.29
N TRP A 160 23.57 -18.90 -14.42
CA TRP A 160 24.54 -19.81 -13.81
C TRP A 160 24.69 -19.53 -12.30
N LEU A 161 24.87 -20.58 -11.49
CA LEU A 161 24.97 -20.50 -10.04
C LEU A 161 26.10 -21.42 -9.52
N GLY A 162 26.58 -21.14 -8.32
CA GLY A 162 27.60 -21.91 -7.61
C GLY A 162 28.85 -22.12 -8.46
N ALA A 163 29.31 -23.36 -8.60
CA ALA A 163 30.48 -23.71 -9.40
C ALA A 163 30.38 -23.30 -10.88
N TRP A 164 29.18 -23.10 -11.39
CA TRP A 164 28.95 -22.67 -12.77
C TRP A 164 28.84 -21.16 -12.97
N ARG A 165 28.84 -20.35 -11.93
CA ARG A 165 28.59 -18.89 -11.99
C ARG A 165 29.51 -18.12 -12.94
N HIS A 166 30.72 -18.65 -13.22
CA HIS A 166 31.68 -18.00 -14.10
C HIS A 166 31.71 -18.56 -15.53
N ARG A 167 30.72 -19.40 -15.89
CA ARG A 167 30.58 -19.91 -17.26
C ARG A 167 30.20 -18.79 -18.21
N THR A 168 30.78 -18.81 -19.39
CA THR A 168 30.55 -17.82 -20.46
C THR A 168 29.84 -18.42 -21.69
N ASP A 169 29.71 -19.76 -21.72
CA ASP A 169 28.99 -20.44 -22.81
C ASP A 169 27.49 -20.21 -22.73
N GLN A 170 26.85 -20.20 -23.90
CA GLN A 170 25.41 -19.96 -24.04
C GLN A 170 24.74 -21.18 -24.73
N PRO A 171 24.61 -22.32 -24.03
CA PRO A 171 24.03 -23.50 -24.60
C PRO A 171 22.53 -23.29 -24.92
N PHE A 172 22.01 -24.12 -25.85
CA PHE A 172 20.61 -24.15 -26.26
C PHE A 172 20.07 -22.90 -26.96
N GLY A 173 20.94 -21.96 -27.36
CA GLY A 173 20.52 -20.70 -27.96
C GLY A 173 19.81 -19.76 -26.99
N PHE A 174 19.84 -20.04 -25.68
CA PHE A 174 19.25 -19.18 -24.66
C PHE A 174 20.16 -18.02 -24.29
N VAL A 175 19.56 -16.93 -23.83
CA VAL A 175 20.30 -15.78 -23.30
C VAL A 175 20.72 -16.08 -21.86
N TRP A 176 22.01 -16.29 -21.64
CA TRP A 176 22.59 -16.48 -20.31
C TRP A 176 23.13 -15.14 -19.77
N SER A 177 22.79 -14.80 -18.54
CA SER A 177 23.16 -13.54 -17.93
C SER A 177 23.41 -13.66 -16.42
N ASP A 178 24.09 -12.68 -15.84
CA ASP A 178 24.37 -12.63 -14.39
C ASP A 178 23.12 -12.32 -13.55
N THR A 179 22.03 -11.94 -14.21
CA THR A 179 20.74 -11.69 -13.55
C THR A 179 19.59 -12.27 -14.34
N LEU A 180 18.63 -12.81 -13.61
CA LEU A 180 17.39 -13.34 -14.16
C LEU A 180 16.17 -12.72 -13.47
N LYS A 181 15.19 -12.29 -14.25
CA LYS A 181 13.93 -11.78 -13.73
C LYS A 181 12.91 -12.91 -13.64
N ILE A 182 12.50 -13.26 -12.42
CA ILE A 182 11.49 -14.30 -12.14
C ILE A 182 10.29 -13.63 -11.45
N ASN A 183 9.10 -13.78 -12.02
CA ASN A 183 7.86 -13.22 -11.47
C ASN A 183 7.99 -11.75 -11.09
N GLY A 184 8.68 -10.95 -11.92
CA GLY A 184 8.83 -9.52 -11.69
C GLY A 184 9.94 -9.08 -10.74
N VAL A 185 10.73 -10.01 -10.16
CA VAL A 185 11.88 -9.75 -9.27
C VAL A 185 13.16 -10.22 -9.97
N TYR A 186 14.22 -9.40 -9.90
CA TYR A 186 15.54 -9.77 -10.39
C TYR A 186 16.31 -10.55 -9.33
N PHE A 187 16.98 -11.63 -9.76
CA PHE A 187 17.87 -12.48 -8.98
C PHE A 187 19.24 -12.61 -9.69
N GLY A 188 20.31 -12.82 -8.95
CA GLY A 188 21.68 -12.91 -9.46
C GLY A 188 22.57 -11.79 -8.91
N GLU A 189 23.79 -11.62 -9.45
CA GLU A 189 24.82 -10.74 -8.89
C GLU A 189 24.40 -9.27 -8.82
N ASN A 190 23.87 -8.70 -9.89
CA ASN A 190 23.44 -7.30 -9.97
C ASN A 190 21.96 -7.07 -9.65
N SER A 191 21.29 -8.08 -9.07
CA SER A 191 19.84 -8.06 -8.84
C SER A 191 19.40 -6.94 -7.90
N THR A 192 20.17 -6.65 -6.86
CA THR A 192 19.87 -5.56 -5.91
C THR A 192 19.79 -4.21 -6.63
N PHE A 193 20.77 -3.89 -7.47
CA PHE A 193 20.77 -2.65 -8.24
C PHE A 193 19.59 -2.56 -9.20
N GLN A 194 19.30 -3.64 -9.94
CA GLN A 194 18.18 -3.68 -10.90
C GLN A 194 16.83 -3.56 -10.21
N ASN A 195 16.60 -4.29 -9.10
CA ASN A 195 15.39 -4.18 -8.30
C ASN A 195 15.21 -2.77 -7.75
N CYS A 196 16.26 -2.16 -7.20
CA CYS A 196 16.22 -0.80 -6.66
C CYS A 196 15.93 0.24 -7.74
N SER A 197 16.60 0.15 -8.89
CA SER A 197 16.39 1.05 -10.03
C SER A 197 14.94 0.97 -10.54
N MET A 198 14.42 -0.24 -10.73
CA MET A 198 13.03 -0.48 -11.14
C MET A 198 12.03 0.11 -10.12
N LEU A 199 12.26 -0.09 -8.82
CA LEU A 199 11.37 0.44 -7.78
C LEU A 199 11.40 1.96 -7.71
N LYS A 200 12.57 2.58 -7.82
CA LYS A 200 12.71 4.05 -7.86
C LYS A 200 11.94 4.64 -9.04
N GLN A 201 12.13 4.11 -10.24
CA GLN A 201 11.41 4.55 -11.44
C GLN A 201 9.89 4.44 -11.27
N LYS A 202 9.39 3.34 -10.68
CA LYS A 202 7.96 3.17 -10.40
C LYS A 202 7.46 4.22 -9.41
N VAL A 203 8.19 4.46 -8.32
CA VAL A 203 7.83 5.46 -7.30
C VAL A 203 7.81 6.86 -7.92
N ASP A 204 8.85 7.26 -8.66
CA ASP A 204 8.95 8.56 -9.31
C ASP A 204 7.77 8.77 -10.29
N LYS A 205 7.51 7.79 -11.17
CA LYS A 205 6.37 7.82 -12.10
C LYS A 205 5.03 8.00 -11.38
N MET A 206 4.81 7.30 -10.27
CA MET A 206 3.57 7.44 -9.50
C MET A 206 3.48 8.80 -8.81
N CYS A 207 4.54 9.28 -8.18
CA CYS A 207 4.57 10.62 -7.59
C CYS A 207 4.24 11.70 -8.63
N ASP A 208 4.84 11.64 -9.80
CA ASP A 208 4.63 12.62 -10.87
C ASP A 208 3.20 12.54 -11.44
N SER A 209 2.63 11.36 -11.60
CA SER A 209 1.25 11.15 -12.08
C SER A 209 0.19 11.78 -11.17
N TYR A 210 0.47 11.87 -9.87
CA TYR A 210 -0.47 12.43 -8.89
C TYR A 210 -0.12 13.86 -8.46
N ARG A 211 1.03 14.41 -8.86
CA ARG A 211 1.50 15.74 -8.44
C ARG A 211 0.57 16.87 -8.89
N SER A 212 0.04 16.79 -10.10
CA SER A 212 -0.87 17.79 -10.69
C SER A 212 -2.29 17.75 -10.08
N ARG A 213 -2.63 16.72 -9.31
CA ARG A 213 -3.97 16.59 -8.72
C ARG A 213 -4.08 17.44 -7.46
N HIS A 214 -5.19 18.16 -7.32
CA HIS A 214 -5.50 18.99 -6.15
C HIS A 214 -5.89 18.14 -4.92
N LEU A 215 -4.93 17.36 -4.42
CA LEU A 215 -5.14 16.49 -3.26
C LEU A 215 -4.85 17.24 -1.96
N THR A 216 -5.65 16.98 -0.95
CA THR A 216 -5.36 17.37 0.44
C THR A 216 -4.15 16.59 0.97
N LEU A 217 -3.53 17.06 2.06
CA LEU A 217 -2.45 16.36 2.75
C LEU A 217 -2.85 14.91 3.12
N LEU A 218 -4.07 14.74 3.65
CA LEU A 218 -4.65 13.43 3.95
C LEU A 218 -4.84 12.58 2.69
N GLY A 219 -5.31 13.19 1.60
CA GLY A 219 -5.46 12.52 0.31
C GLY A 219 -4.12 12.04 -0.25
N ARG A 220 -3.05 12.84 -0.12
CA ARG A 220 -1.69 12.44 -0.51
C ARG A 220 -1.16 11.29 0.32
N ALA A 221 -1.36 11.32 1.64
CA ALA A 221 -0.98 10.20 2.51
C ALA A 221 -1.70 8.90 2.12
N CYS A 222 -2.98 8.98 1.76
CA CYS A 222 -3.75 7.85 1.26
C CYS A 222 -3.17 7.32 -0.07
N ILE A 223 -2.90 8.19 -1.05
CA ILE A 223 -2.27 7.80 -2.33
C ILE A 223 -0.88 7.19 -2.09
N CYS A 224 -0.08 7.76 -1.18
CA CYS A 224 1.21 7.15 -0.81
C CYS A 224 1.03 5.71 -0.33
N ASN A 225 0.08 5.45 0.56
CA ASN A 225 -0.13 4.13 1.12
C ASN A 225 -0.65 3.11 0.10
N VAL A 226 -1.65 3.49 -0.70
CA VAL A 226 -2.41 2.57 -1.56
C VAL A 226 -1.75 2.38 -2.93
N VAL A 227 -1.08 3.41 -3.46
CA VAL A 227 -0.54 3.39 -4.82
C VAL A 227 0.98 3.39 -4.82
N ILE A 228 1.61 4.40 -4.20
CA ILE A 228 3.05 4.63 -4.33
C ILE A 228 3.84 3.57 -3.56
N CYS A 229 3.60 3.44 -2.26
CA CYS A 229 4.31 2.48 -1.42
C CYS A 229 3.95 1.02 -1.76
N ALA A 230 2.76 0.77 -2.31
CA ALA A 230 2.34 -0.57 -2.73
C ALA A 230 3.30 -1.19 -3.76
N GLN A 231 3.97 -0.37 -4.58
CA GLN A 231 4.97 -0.82 -5.55
C GLN A 231 6.18 -1.50 -4.91
N LEU A 232 6.44 -1.21 -3.62
CA LEU A 232 7.63 -1.70 -2.90
C LEU A 232 7.42 -3.08 -2.27
N TRP A 233 6.16 -3.43 -1.92
CA TRP A 233 5.92 -4.54 -0.99
C TRP A 233 6.22 -5.90 -1.58
N TYR A 234 5.92 -6.11 -2.85
CA TYR A 234 6.14 -7.38 -3.51
C TYR A 234 7.64 -7.74 -3.58
N VAL A 235 8.44 -6.83 -4.13
CA VAL A 235 9.90 -7.02 -4.24
C VAL A 235 10.55 -7.01 -2.85
N GLY A 236 10.19 -6.07 -1.99
CA GLY A 236 10.76 -5.93 -0.65
C GLY A 236 10.36 -7.03 0.34
N ALA A 237 9.35 -7.86 0.00
CA ALA A 237 9.01 -9.04 0.78
C ALA A 237 9.99 -10.20 0.57
N VAL A 238 10.68 -10.25 -0.56
CA VAL A 238 11.57 -11.35 -0.95
C VAL A 238 13.03 -10.92 -1.18
N THR A 239 13.31 -9.62 -1.12
CA THR A 239 14.66 -9.06 -1.25
C THR A 239 14.98 -8.09 -0.12
N VAL A 240 16.27 -7.79 0.07
CA VAL A 240 16.71 -6.74 1.00
C VAL A 240 16.92 -5.45 0.23
N LEU A 241 16.17 -4.40 0.59
CA LEU A 241 16.41 -3.07 0.05
C LEU A 241 17.45 -2.34 0.91
N PRO A 242 18.55 -1.82 0.34
CA PRO A 242 19.54 -1.04 1.06
C PRO A 242 18.93 0.19 1.75
N ASN A 243 19.45 0.54 2.93
CA ASN A 243 18.93 1.70 3.69
C ASN A 243 19.07 3.02 2.92
N SER A 244 20.09 3.18 2.08
CA SER A 244 20.28 4.34 1.19
C SER A 244 19.09 4.51 0.23
N ILE A 245 18.67 3.42 -0.38
CA ILE A 245 17.52 3.40 -1.31
C ILE A 245 16.21 3.70 -0.57
N VAL A 246 15.99 3.09 0.59
CA VAL A 246 14.81 3.38 1.43
C VAL A 246 14.77 4.86 1.82
N THR A 247 15.92 5.45 2.15
CA THR A 247 16.05 6.88 2.49
C THR A 247 15.73 7.77 1.29
N GLU A 248 16.23 7.43 0.11
CA GLU A 248 15.97 8.18 -1.13
C GLU A 248 14.48 8.12 -1.51
N ILE A 249 13.86 6.95 -1.47
CA ILE A 249 12.43 6.77 -1.73
C ILE A 249 11.60 7.57 -0.70
N ASN A 250 11.95 7.50 0.58
CA ASN A 250 11.28 8.29 1.62
C ASN A 250 11.35 9.79 1.30
N ARG A 251 12.51 10.31 0.91
CA ARG A 251 12.66 11.72 0.52
C ARG A 251 11.65 12.11 -0.57
N LYS A 252 11.53 11.33 -1.63
CA LYS A 252 10.57 11.56 -2.72
C LYS A 252 9.12 11.55 -2.24
N ILE A 253 8.76 10.60 -1.38
CA ILE A 253 7.42 10.51 -0.80
C ILE A 253 7.11 11.75 0.04
N TYR A 254 8.02 12.20 0.88
CA TYR A 254 7.80 13.41 1.71
C TYR A 254 7.77 14.69 0.88
N GLU A 255 8.59 14.81 -0.18
CA GLU A 255 8.47 15.88 -1.16
C GLU A 255 7.09 15.90 -1.85
N PHE A 256 6.53 14.73 -2.16
CA PHE A 256 5.18 14.62 -2.72
C PHE A 256 4.10 15.00 -1.70
N ILE A 257 4.20 14.56 -0.45
CA ILE A 257 3.24 14.87 0.62
C ILE A 257 3.20 16.39 0.88
N TRP A 258 4.35 17.03 1.02
CA TRP A 258 4.45 18.45 1.35
C TRP A 258 4.40 19.39 0.15
N THR A 259 4.37 18.87 -1.08
CA THR A 259 4.48 19.66 -2.34
C THR A 259 5.75 20.49 -2.43
N GLY A 260 6.81 20.07 -1.78
CA GLY A 260 8.08 20.78 -1.76
C GLY A 260 9.03 20.19 -0.73
N LYS A 261 10.12 20.90 -0.50
CA LYS A 261 11.19 20.44 0.40
C LYS A 261 10.94 20.77 1.88
N PHE A 262 10.02 21.70 2.18
CA PHE A 262 9.75 22.11 3.56
C PHE A 262 8.79 21.13 4.24
N GLU A 263 9.27 20.47 5.28
CA GLU A 263 8.53 19.53 6.11
C GLU A 263 8.14 20.18 7.44
N ALA A 264 6.87 20.53 7.59
CA ALA A 264 6.39 21.26 8.77
C ALA A 264 6.29 20.39 10.04
N VAL A 265 6.16 19.07 9.89
CA VAL A 265 6.03 18.12 11.01
C VAL A 265 7.01 16.98 10.81
N ASN A 266 7.56 16.47 11.91
CA ASN A 266 8.50 15.36 11.90
C ASN A 266 7.93 14.14 11.14
N ARG A 267 8.73 13.53 10.28
CA ARG A 267 8.37 12.35 9.47
C ARG A 267 7.82 11.20 10.31
N ARG A 268 8.37 10.98 11.49
CA ARG A 268 7.91 9.94 12.43
C ARG A 268 6.45 10.18 12.83
N THR A 269 6.07 11.41 13.19
CA THR A 269 4.69 11.79 13.54
C THR A 269 3.72 11.48 12.41
N LEU A 270 4.08 11.74 11.14
CA LEU A 270 3.22 11.44 9.99
C LEU A 270 2.89 9.94 9.88
N THR A 271 3.77 9.07 10.38
CA THR A 271 3.54 7.62 10.34
C THR A 271 2.63 7.09 11.45
N TYR A 272 2.29 7.89 12.45
CA TYR A 272 1.41 7.46 13.53
C TYR A 272 -0.05 7.38 13.08
N HIS A 273 -0.83 6.61 13.85
CA HIS A 273 -2.27 6.54 13.62
C HIS A 273 -2.90 7.95 13.72
N PRO A 274 -3.92 8.28 12.93
CA PRO A 274 -4.59 9.58 13.02
C PRO A 274 -5.04 9.96 14.44
N GLN A 275 -5.51 9.01 15.24
CA GLN A 275 -5.85 9.21 16.66
C GLN A 275 -4.65 9.51 17.57
N GLN A 276 -3.44 9.43 17.06
CA GLN A 276 -2.18 9.80 17.72
C GLN A 276 -1.55 11.04 17.08
N GLY A 277 -2.31 11.79 16.28
CA GLY A 277 -1.88 12.99 15.60
C GLY A 277 -1.15 12.77 14.28
N GLY A 278 -1.02 11.53 13.80
CA GLY A 278 -0.40 11.21 12.51
C GLY A 278 -1.34 11.33 11.32
N LEU A 279 -0.82 10.98 10.15
CA LEU A 279 -1.60 10.84 8.91
C LEU A 279 -1.83 9.37 8.55
N GLY A 280 -1.36 8.43 9.36
CA GLY A 280 -1.37 7.00 9.04
C GLY A 280 -0.47 6.64 7.87
N LEU A 281 0.57 7.45 7.57
CA LEU A 281 1.52 7.14 6.51
C LEU A 281 2.31 5.88 6.86
N VAL A 282 2.40 4.95 5.92
CA VAL A 282 3.13 3.71 6.15
C VAL A 282 4.65 3.98 6.26
N SER A 283 5.28 3.48 7.31
CA SER A 283 6.75 3.47 7.41
C SER A 283 7.30 2.34 6.54
N ILE A 284 8.05 2.69 5.49
CA ILE A 284 8.63 1.71 4.56
C ILE A 284 9.50 0.72 5.32
N LYS A 285 10.41 1.20 6.18
CA LYS A 285 11.31 0.36 6.97
C LYS A 285 10.52 -0.67 7.79
N ARG A 286 9.59 -0.21 8.64
CA ARG A 286 8.77 -1.11 9.49
C ARG A 286 7.94 -2.09 8.67
N LYS A 287 7.42 -1.65 7.52
CA LYS A 287 6.64 -2.53 6.63
C LYS A 287 7.49 -3.63 6.02
N LEU A 288 8.70 -3.32 5.53
CA LEU A 288 9.64 -4.30 5.01
C LEU A 288 10.09 -5.29 6.10
N GLU A 289 10.41 -4.80 7.29
CA GLU A 289 10.73 -5.65 8.46
C GLU A 289 9.56 -6.58 8.79
N SER A 290 8.34 -6.07 8.80
CA SER A 290 7.14 -6.87 9.11
C SER A 290 6.83 -7.92 8.05
N LEU A 291 7.06 -7.63 6.77
CA LEU A 291 6.87 -8.59 5.68
C LEU A 291 7.86 -9.75 5.76
N ARG A 292 9.13 -9.46 6.11
CA ARG A 292 10.13 -10.52 6.35
C ARG A 292 9.75 -11.43 7.51
N CYS A 293 9.28 -10.88 8.62
CA CYS A 293 8.78 -11.71 9.74
C CYS A 293 7.58 -12.58 9.37
N ALA A 294 6.77 -12.18 8.40
CA ALA A 294 5.66 -12.99 7.94
C ALA A 294 6.10 -14.32 7.29
N HIS A 295 7.32 -14.42 6.77
CA HIS A 295 7.90 -15.69 6.32
C HIS A 295 8.11 -16.64 7.50
N ILE A 296 8.63 -16.13 8.63
CA ILE A 296 8.78 -16.94 9.85
C ILE A 296 7.40 -17.41 10.33
N TYR A 297 6.39 -16.54 10.35
CA TYR A 297 5.03 -16.93 10.72
C TYR A 297 4.52 -18.11 9.88
N LYS A 298 4.61 -18.01 8.54
CA LYS A 298 4.19 -19.09 7.64
C LYS A 298 4.94 -20.39 7.89
N PHE A 299 6.21 -20.28 8.22
CA PHE A 299 7.06 -21.42 8.52
C PHE A 299 6.66 -22.10 9.85
N VAL A 300 6.47 -21.31 10.92
CA VAL A 300 6.13 -21.82 12.26
C VAL A 300 4.71 -22.41 12.32
N VAL A 301 3.75 -21.77 11.65
CA VAL A 301 2.35 -22.27 11.63
C VAL A 301 2.21 -23.55 10.79
N GLY A 302 3.18 -23.81 9.94
CA GLY A 302 3.20 -24.97 9.07
C GLY A 302 2.92 -24.61 7.61
N THR A 303 3.73 -25.19 6.74
CA THR A 303 3.59 -25.10 5.28
C THR A 303 4.07 -26.38 4.65
N THR A 304 3.41 -26.82 3.61
CA THR A 304 3.83 -27.95 2.76
C THR A 304 4.85 -27.52 1.70
N ALA A 305 5.05 -26.20 1.55
CA ALA A 305 5.94 -25.66 0.52
C ALA A 305 7.41 -26.03 0.78
N LYS A 306 8.13 -26.44 -0.26
CA LYS A 306 9.53 -26.91 -0.18
C LYS A 306 10.52 -25.85 0.30
N TRP A 307 10.21 -24.56 0.13
CA TRP A 307 11.06 -23.46 0.62
C TRP A 307 11.28 -23.50 2.14
N LYS A 308 10.39 -24.16 2.91
CA LYS A 308 10.54 -24.28 4.37
C LYS A 308 11.86 -24.93 4.79
N TYR A 309 12.36 -25.87 4.02
CA TYR A 309 13.62 -26.55 4.33
C TYR A 309 14.83 -25.60 4.21
N PHE A 310 14.79 -24.69 3.23
CA PHE A 310 15.77 -23.61 3.17
C PHE A 310 15.62 -22.64 4.36
N ALA A 311 14.38 -22.34 4.79
CA ALA A 311 14.17 -21.55 5.99
C ALA A 311 14.72 -22.24 7.25
N VAL A 312 14.53 -23.58 7.39
CA VAL A 312 15.16 -24.37 8.49
C VAL A 312 16.68 -24.26 8.43
N TYR A 313 17.26 -24.42 7.25
CA TYR A 313 18.71 -24.30 7.05
C TYR A 313 19.24 -22.95 7.54
N TRP A 314 18.59 -21.83 7.19
CA TRP A 314 19.06 -20.49 7.50
C TRP A 314 18.67 -19.99 8.91
N VAL A 315 17.46 -20.32 9.41
CA VAL A 315 16.93 -19.72 10.63
C VAL A 315 16.45 -20.74 11.67
N GLY A 316 16.53 -22.04 11.39
CA GLY A 316 15.98 -23.09 12.26
C GLY A 316 16.50 -23.02 13.70
N LEU A 317 17.81 -22.83 13.90
CA LEU A 317 18.41 -22.70 15.24
C LEU A 317 17.81 -21.55 16.06
N GLN A 318 17.39 -20.47 15.42
CA GLN A 318 16.79 -19.30 16.07
C GLN A 318 15.33 -19.57 16.49
N LEU A 319 14.68 -20.56 15.85
CA LEU A 319 13.27 -20.87 16.02
C LEU A 319 13.00 -22.12 16.87
N ARG A 320 14.05 -22.73 17.44
CA ARG A 320 13.97 -23.95 18.27
C ARG A 320 12.97 -23.86 19.43
N ARG A 321 12.65 -22.64 19.88
CA ARG A 321 11.67 -22.39 20.94
C ARG A 321 10.21 -22.64 20.53
N PHE A 322 9.90 -22.60 19.23
CA PHE A 322 8.57 -22.95 18.73
C PHE A 322 8.42 -24.45 18.51
N ASP A 323 9.51 -25.10 18.06
CA ASP A 323 9.56 -26.56 17.85
C ASP A 323 11.04 -26.98 17.89
N ALA A 324 11.36 -27.89 18.82
CA ALA A 324 12.72 -28.41 18.99
C ALA A 324 13.23 -29.14 17.75
N SER A 325 12.34 -29.68 16.90
CA SER A 325 12.70 -30.33 15.65
C SER A 325 13.44 -29.41 14.67
N PHE A 326 13.22 -28.10 14.75
CA PHE A 326 13.93 -27.12 13.92
C PHE A 326 15.43 -27.03 14.20
N ALA A 327 15.86 -27.46 15.36
CA ALA A 327 17.26 -27.50 15.77
C ALA A 327 17.82 -28.91 15.87
N SER A 328 17.16 -29.91 15.26
CA SER A 328 17.61 -31.31 15.26
C SER A 328 18.99 -31.41 14.62
N ALA A 329 19.87 -32.21 15.22
CA ALA A 329 21.19 -32.53 14.67
C ALA A 329 21.15 -33.20 13.28
N LEU A 330 20.01 -33.75 12.88
CA LEU A 330 19.78 -34.34 11.56
C LEU A 330 19.52 -33.33 10.45
N VAL A 331 19.24 -32.06 10.81
CA VAL A 331 18.98 -30.99 9.83
C VAL A 331 20.23 -30.10 9.74
N PRO A 332 20.82 -29.97 8.55
CA PRO A 332 21.96 -29.07 8.40
C PRO A 332 21.53 -27.62 8.60
N HIS A 333 22.39 -26.82 9.23
CA HIS A 333 22.18 -25.41 9.48
C HIS A 333 23.34 -24.59 8.92
N ALA A 334 23.03 -23.39 8.43
CA ALA A 334 24.05 -22.47 7.96
C ALA A 334 24.89 -21.92 9.14
N GLU A 335 26.19 -21.78 8.95
CA GLU A 335 27.07 -21.10 9.91
C GLU A 335 26.75 -19.60 9.97
N SER A 336 26.50 -18.97 8.82
CA SER A 336 26.03 -17.58 8.71
C SER A 336 24.80 -17.50 7.82
N PRO A 337 23.79 -16.69 8.19
CA PRO A 337 22.60 -16.54 7.36
C PRO A 337 22.90 -15.68 6.12
N SER A 338 22.24 -15.99 4.99
CA SER A 338 22.22 -15.09 3.85
C SER A 338 21.65 -13.72 4.23
N ASP A 339 21.91 -12.68 3.42
CA ASP A 339 21.53 -11.30 3.74
C ASP A 339 20.01 -11.16 4.04
N PHE A 340 19.17 -11.84 3.27
CA PHE A 340 17.72 -11.85 3.51
C PHE A 340 17.36 -12.46 4.88
N TYR A 341 17.88 -13.62 5.19
CA TYR A 341 17.60 -14.29 6.46
C TYR A 341 18.30 -13.61 7.64
N GLY A 342 19.48 -13.03 7.45
CA GLY A 342 20.16 -12.21 8.47
C GLY A 342 19.30 -11.04 8.91
N LYS A 343 18.73 -10.28 7.97
CA LYS A 343 17.82 -9.17 8.26
C LYS A 343 16.49 -9.66 8.85
N THR A 344 16.05 -10.84 8.49
CA THR A 344 14.84 -11.46 9.06
C THR A 344 15.08 -11.83 10.52
N ILE A 345 16.21 -12.44 10.87
CA ILE A 345 16.62 -12.76 12.24
C ILE A 345 16.75 -11.49 13.08
N GLU A 346 17.37 -10.45 12.55
CA GLU A 346 17.52 -9.16 13.23
C GLU A 346 16.13 -8.62 13.65
N THR A 347 15.18 -8.58 12.72
CA THR A 347 13.82 -8.13 13.03
C THR A 347 13.12 -9.05 14.04
N TYR A 348 13.28 -10.37 13.88
CA TYR A 348 12.73 -11.35 14.78
C TYR A 348 13.24 -11.14 16.22
N ARG A 349 14.56 -10.94 16.41
CA ARG A 349 15.16 -10.64 17.73
C ARG A 349 14.60 -9.35 18.34
N LYS A 350 14.39 -8.30 17.54
CA LYS A 350 13.71 -7.07 17.99
C LYS A 350 12.33 -7.39 18.58
N ILE A 351 11.53 -8.20 17.88
CA ILE A 351 10.19 -8.58 18.35
C ILE A 351 10.26 -9.42 19.62
N CYS A 352 11.25 -10.32 19.73
CA CYS A 352 11.49 -11.10 20.94
C CYS A 352 11.76 -10.23 22.17
N ASN A 353 12.57 -9.20 21.99
CA ASN A 353 12.91 -8.26 23.06
C ASN A 353 11.70 -7.40 23.50
N LEU A 354 10.77 -7.14 22.60
CA LEU A 354 9.54 -6.39 22.89
C LEU A 354 8.43 -7.24 23.49
N THR A 355 8.53 -8.57 23.41
CA THR A 355 7.45 -9.47 23.84
C THR A 355 8.05 -10.72 24.50
N PRO A 356 7.92 -10.88 25.83
CA PRO A 356 8.51 -12.01 26.56
C PRO A 356 8.02 -13.38 26.09
N VAL A 357 6.74 -13.49 25.78
CA VAL A 357 6.13 -14.71 25.23
C VAL A 357 5.73 -14.46 23.78
N ILE A 358 6.25 -15.24 22.85
CA ILE A 358 5.90 -15.12 21.43
C ILE A 358 5.02 -16.28 21.02
N GLU A 359 3.75 -15.97 20.85
CA GLU A 359 2.84 -16.80 20.08
C GLU A 359 3.09 -16.61 18.58
N PRO A 360 2.90 -17.64 17.72
CA PRO A 360 3.09 -17.50 16.28
C PRO A 360 2.35 -16.32 15.65
N LYS A 361 1.12 -16.03 16.10
CA LYS A 361 0.30 -14.90 15.60
C LYS A 361 0.98 -13.55 15.73
N VAL A 362 1.90 -13.38 16.71
CA VAL A 362 2.68 -12.14 16.88
C VAL A 362 3.54 -11.85 15.67
N LEU A 363 3.99 -12.88 14.95
CA LEU A 363 4.84 -12.78 13.76
C LEU A 363 4.08 -12.46 12.47
N GLN A 364 2.75 -12.33 12.51
CA GLN A 364 1.99 -11.82 11.37
C GLN A 364 2.42 -10.40 11.03
N ALA A 365 2.54 -10.08 9.74
CA ALA A 365 3.03 -8.77 9.28
C ALA A 365 2.33 -7.58 9.93
N ARG A 366 1.01 -7.63 10.12
CA ARG A 366 0.24 -6.57 10.78
C ARG A 366 0.67 -6.39 12.24
N ASN A 367 0.78 -7.47 12.97
CA ASN A 367 1.10 -7.44 14.40
C ASN A 367 2.55 -6.98 14.64
N VAL A 368 3.49 -7.46 13.83
CA VAL A 368 4.90 -7.00 13.85
C VAL A 368 4.97 -5.49 13.57
N TYR A 369 4.28 -5.02 12.52
CA TYR A 369 4.26 -3.60 12.19
C TYR A 369 3.77 -2.73 13.35
N LEU A 370 2.63 -3.11 13.96
CA LEU A 370 2.04 -2.36 15.08
C LEU A 370 2.96 -2.36 16.31
N ARG A 371 3.59 -3.50 16.65
CA ARG A 371 4.54 -3.57 17.78
C ARG A 371 5.77 -2.70 17.57
N LEU A 372 6.36 -2.74 16.39
CA LEU A 372 7.47 -1.85 16.04
C LEU A 372 7.04 -0.37 16.09
N GLN A 373 5.82 -0.06 15.64
CA GLN A 373 5.29 1.29 15.71
C GLN A 373 5.10 1.75 17.16
N THR A 374 4.53 0.91 18.01
CA THR A 374 4.31 1.22 19.44
C THR A 374 5.64 1.40 20.19
N ALA A 375 6.63 0.54 19.91
CA ALA A 375 7.95 0.65 20.53
C ALA A 375 8.73 1.90 20.14
N GLU A 376 8.50 2.42 18.92
CA GLU A 376 9.13 3.64 18.42
C GLU A 376 8.28 4.90 18.68
N TYR A 377 7.12 4.77 19.30
CA TYR A 377 6.22 5.90 19.51
C TYR A 377 6.85 6.93 20.46
N THR A 378 6.73 8.19 20.07
CA THR A 378 7.02 9.36 20.90
C THR A 378 5.92 10.38 20.68
N ASP A 379 5.52 11.09 21.71
CA ASP A 379 4.47 12.10 21.56
C ASP A 379 4.84 13.14 20.50
N PRO A 380 3.87 13.60 19.70
CA PRO A 380 4.08 14.74 18.81
C PRO A 380 4.57 15.96 19.59
N VAL A 381 5.43 16.76 18.98
CA VAL A 381 6.04 17.95 19.61
C VAL A 381 5.00 18.90 20.22
N VAL A 382 3.80 18.98 19.65
CA VAL A 382 2.74 19.83 20.15
C VAL A 382 2.23 19.39 21.53
N VAL A 383 2.27 18.09 21.84
CA VAL A 383 1.84 17.55 23.14
C VAL A 383 2.73 18.07 24.27
N SER A 384 4.04 18.09 24.05
CA SER A 384 4.98 18.65 25.04
C SER A 384 4.91 20.16 25.17
N LYS A 385 4.50 20.89 24.12
CA LYS A 385 4.34 22.34 24.15
C LYS A 385 3.10 22.81 24.93
N PHE A 386 2.06 21.97 24.99
CA PHE A 386 0.79 22.29 25.64
C PHE A 386 0.34 21.15 26.55
N PRO A 387 1.05 20.89 27.65
CA PRO A 387 0.80 19.73 28.51
C PRO A 387 -0.58 19.74 29.20
N GLN A 388 -1.21 20.93 29.30
CA GLN A 388 -2.56 21.10 29.86
C GLN A 388 -3.67 20.61 28.93
N ILE A 389 -3.38 20.38 27.62
CA ILE A 389 -4.38 20.00 26.63
C ILE A 389 -4.49 18.47 26.51
N ASN A 390 -5.72 17.96 26.51
CA ASN A 390 -5.98 16.54 26.25
C ASN A 390 -5.89 16.24 24.73
N PHE A 391 -4.68 16.08 24.22
CA PHE A 391 -4.46 15.80 22.79
C PHE A 391 -5.05 14.47 22.32
N LYS A 392 -5.22 13.49 23.22
CA LYS A 392 -5.90 12.24 22.86
C LYS A 392 -7.34 12.52 22.44
N HIS A 393 -8.02 13.39 23.17
CA HIS A 393 -9.36 13.86 22.81
C HIS A 393 -9.32 14.70 21.51
N SER A 394 -8.41 15.66 21.40
CA SER A 394 -8.26 16.51 20.21
C SER A 394 -8.05 15.70 18.93
N PHE A 395 -7.15 14.73 18.94
CA PHE A 395 -6.89 13.87 17.79
C PHE A 395 -8.06 12.91 17.49
N PHE A 396 -8.81 12.51 18.50
CA PHE A 396 -10.05 11.76 18.29
C PHE A 396 -11.08 12.63 17.56
N GLN A 397 -11.32 13.85 18.01
CA GLN A 397 -12.25 14.80 17.39
C GLN A 397 -11.86 15.14 15.94
N LEU A 398 -10.57 15.34 15.68
CA LEU A 398 -10.04 15.60 14.33
C LEU A 398 -10.41 14.51 13.31
N ASN A 399 -10.60 13.28 13.75
CA ASN A 399 -10.92 12.15 12.87
C ASN A 399 -12.42 12.00 12.59
N SER A 400 -13.24 12.95 13.03
CA SER A 400 -14.67 12.99 12.68
C SER A 400 -14.83 13.00 11.16
N ARG A 401 -15.66 12.09 10.66
CA ARG A 401 -16.02 12.01 9.23
C ARG A 401 -16.98 13.11 8.82
N SER A 402 -17.51 13.83 9.80
CA SER A 402 -18.48 14.90 9.58
C SER A 402 -17.83 16.16 9.02
N VAL A 403 -16.54 16.39 9.28
CA VAL A 403 -15.80 17.56 8.79
C VAL A 403 -15.27 17.31 7.37
N SER A 404 -15.37 18.33 6.50
CA SER A 404 -14.88 18.23 5.13
C SER A 404 -13.37 17.92 5.07
N PRO A 405 -12.87 17.20 4.05
CA PRO A 405 -11.44 16.86 3.97
C PRO A 405 -10.50 18.06 4.01
N ARG A 406 -10.90 19.20 3.43
CA ARG A 406 -10.11 20.45 3.43
C ARG A 406 -10.10 21.10 4.81
N ALA A 407 -11.25 21.15 5.48
CA ALA A 407 -11.35 21.69 6.84
C ALA A 407 -10.56 20.81 7.82
N ARG A 408 -10.65 19.50 7.71
CA ARG A 408 -9.90 18.54 8.53
C ARG A 408 -8.38 18.66 8.33
N GLU A 409 -7.89 18.87 7.10
CA GLU A 409 -6.48 19.17 6.86
C GLU A 409 -6.05 20.46 7.56
N LEU A 410 -6.88 21.50 7.47
CA LEU A 410 -6.60 22.77 8.12
C LEU A 410 -6.56 22.62 9.65
N GLU A 411 -7.52 21.90 10.23
CA GLU A 411 -7.56 21.60 11.67
C GLU A 411 -6.34 20.78 12.11
N TRP A 412 -5.91 19.82 11.31
CA TRP A 412 -4.68 19.06 11.58
C TRP A 412 -3.46 20.00 11.65
N ARG A 413 -3.33 20.95 10.71
CA ARG A 413 -2.25 21.94 10.72
C ARG A 413 -2.35 22.90 11.91
N ILE A 414 -3.56 23.28 12.31
CA ILE A 414 -3.83 24.12 13.49
C ILE A 414 -3.40 23.36 14.75
N LEU A 415 -3.84 22.12 14.94
CA LEU A 415 -3.49 21.28 16.08
C LEU A 415 -1.98 21.09 16.25
N HIS A 416 -1.26 20.90 15.15
CA HIS A 416 0.21 20.77 15.17
C HIS A 416 0.94 22.12 15.27
N HIS A 417 0.22 23.26 15.32
CA HIS A 417 0.79 24.61 15.32
C HIS A 417 1.72 24.91 14.14
N VAL A 418 1.42 24.31 12.97
CA VAL A 418 2.21 24.47 11.72
C VAL A 418 1.46 25.24 10.64
N LEU A 419 0.35 25.90 11.00
CA LEU A 419 -0.34 26.76 10.06
C LEU A 419 0.53 27.99 9.74
N PRO A 420 0.78 28.32 8.45
CA PRO A 420 1.72 29.38 8.06
C PRO A 420 1.11 30.79 8.23
N VAL A 421 0.77 31.15 9.47
CA VAL A 421 0.42 32.52 9.88
C VAL A 421 1.66 33.41 9.84
N ASN A 422 1.49 34.75 9.74
CA ASN A 422 2.64 35.64 9.55
C ASN A 422 3.62 35.61 10.72
N ALA A 423 3.17 35.48 11.96
CA ALA A 423 4.07 35.36 13.11
C ALA A 423 4.95 34.09 13.01
N TYR A 424 4.39 32.96 12.58
CA TYR A 424 5.14 31.74 12.35
C TYR A 424 6.12 31.88 11.19
N LEU A 425 5.69 32.44 10.05
CA LEU A 425 6.57 32.66 8.89
C LEU A 425 7.67 33.68 9.18
N TYR A 426 7.40 34.70 10.01
CA TYR A 426 8.38 35.72 10.42
C TYR A 426 9.48 35.10 11.28
N SER A 427 9.16 34.18 12.19
CA SER A 427 10.17 33.48 13.01
C SER A 427 11.15 32.60 12.19
N PHE A 428 10.80 32.28 10.95
CA PHE A 428 11.69 31.57 9.99
C PHE A 428 12.24 32.49 8.91
N HIS A 429 12.11 33.82 9.05
CA HIS A 429 12.57 34.81 8.06
C HIS A 429 11.98 34.63 6.64
N ILE A 430 10.79 34.01 6.53
CA ILE A 430 10.08 33.78 5.25
C ILE A 430 9.26 35.01 4.84
N THR A 431 8.87 35.86 5.81
CA THR A 431 8.12 37.12 5.58
C THR A 431 8.76 38.24 6.33
N ASN A 432 8.58 39.48 5.83
CA ASN A 432 9.20 40.67 6.38
C ASN A 432 8.47 41.23 7.60
N ASN A 433 7.28 40.77 7.92
CA ASN A 433 6.55 41.20 9.10
C ASN A 433 5.62 40.08 9.63
N ALA A 434 5.28 40.19 10.94
CA ALA A 434 4.39 39.27 11.62
C ALA A 434 2.91 39.73 11.62
N LEU A 435 2.54 40.77 10.88
CA LEU A 435 1.26 41.47 11.04
C LEU A 435 0.13 40.75 10.28
N CYS A 436 -1.06 40.78 10.88
CA CYS A 436 -2.29 40.31 10.28
C CYS A 436 -2.68 41.18 9.07
N PRO A 437 -2.97 40.60 7.90
CA PRO A 437 -3.35 41.36 6.71
C PRO A 437 -4.69 42.10 6.83
N PHE A 438 -5.50 41.81 7.86
CA PHE A 438 -6.79 42.45 8.11
C PHE A 438 -6.72 43.59 9.10
N CYS A 439 -6.17 43.35 10.29
CA CYS A 439 -6.27 44.28 11.41
C CYS A 439 -4.93 44.92 11.85
N ARG A 440 -3.81 44.47 11.25
CA ARG A 440 -2.45 44.93 11.54
C ARG A 440 -1.90 44.55 12.92
N TRP A 441 -2.61 43.74 13.70
CA TRP A 441 -2.07 43.15 14.93
C TRP A 441 -1.17 41.95 14.58
N PRO A 442 -0.29 41.46 15.48
CA PRO A 442 0.50 40.27 15.24
C PRO A 442 -0.39 39.07 14.85
N GLU A 443 -0.12 38.45 13.73
CA GLU A 443 -0.88 37.30 13.24
C GLU A 443 -0.38 35.99 13.87
N THR A 444 -0.66 35.81 15.17
CA THR A 444 -0.47 34.55 15.86
C THR A 444 -1.57 33.55 15.45
N LEU A 445 -1.40 32.27 15.78
CA LEU A 445 -2.42 31.23 15.49
C LEU A 445 -3.74 31.55 16.24
N PRO A 446 -3.77 31.81 17.55
CA PRO A 446 -4.99 32.21 18.25
C PRO A 446 -5.64 33.47 17.66
N HIS A 447 -4.83 34.49 17.33
CA HIS A 447 -5.34 35.67 16.67
C HIS A 447 -6.03 35.35 15.34
N ARG A 448 -5.39 34.57 14.48
CA ARG A 448 -5.94 34.30 13.15
C ARG A 448 -7.19 33.42 13.20
N VAL A 449 -7.20 32.39 14.07
CA VAL A 449 -8.29 31.45 14.16
C VAL A 449 -9.50 31.99 14.91
N PHE A 450 -9.28 32.78 15.96
CA PHE A 450 -10.33 33.17 16.93
C PHE A 450 -10.43 34.65 17.19
N SER A 451 -9.37 35.30 17.69
CA SER A 451 -9.46 36.63 18.33
C SER A 451 -9.29 37.82 17.38
N CYS A 452 -9.16 37.62 16.07
CA CYS A 452 -9.12 38.72 15.12
C CYS A 452 -10.49 39.44 15.03
N LYS A 453 -10.50 40.79 15.09
CA LYS A 453 -11.74 41.57 14.99
C LYS A 453 -12.59 41.30 13.72
N TYR A 454 -11.99 40.72 12.68
CA TYR A 454 -12.69 40.29 11.47
C TYR A 454 -13.25 38.85 11.58
N VAL A 455 -12.91 38.14 12.64
CA VAL A 455 -13.30 36.71 12.83
C VAL A 455 -14.23 36.54 14.03
N THR A 456 -13.98 37.29 15.13
CA THR A 456 -14.76 37.21 16.37
C THR A 456 -16.29 37.30 16.15
N PRO A 457 -16.82 38.20 15.28
CA PRO A 457 -18.27 38.28 15.06
C PRO A 457 -18.85 36.98 14.44
N LEU A 458 -18.04 36.24 13.68
CA LEU A 458 -18.48 34.99 13.06
C LEU A 458 -18.53 33.83 14.07
N TRP A 459 -17.66 33.83 15.06
CA TRP A 459 -17.75 32.89 16.19
C TRP A 459 -19.01 33.15 17.02
N GLY A 460 -19.32 34.41 17.33
CA GLY A 460 -20.58 34.75 18.01
C GLY A 460 -21.83 34.30 17.24
N MET A 461 -21.78 34.29 15.92
CA MET A 461 -22.87 33.71 15.10
C MET A 461 -22.97 32.18 15.27
N VAL A 462 -21.86 31.46 15.27
CA VAL A 462 -21.84 30.02 15.52
C VAL A 462 -22.37 29.69 16.91
N GLU A 463 -21.94 30.44 17.93
CA GLU A 463 -22.44 30.34 19.31
C GLU A 463 -23.96 30.55 19.40
N LYS A 464 -24.47 31.57 18.72
CA LYS A 464 -25.91 31.85 18.64
C LYS A 464 -26.68 30.68 17.99
N TRP A 465 -26.19 30.16 16.88
CA TRP A 465 -26.85 29.02 16.21
C TRP A 465 -26.82 27.76 17.06
N MET A 466 -25.71 27.50 17.73
CA MET A 466 -25.60 26.32 18.60
C MET A 466 -26.45 26.47 19.85
N SER A 467 -26.51 27.67 20.47
CA SER A 467 -27.40 27.93 21.60
C SER A 467 -28.86 27.74 21.25
N ALA A 468 -29.29 28.20 20.06
CA ALA A 468 -30.64 27.99 19.57
C ALA A 468 -30.96 26.50 19.29
N ALA A 469 -29.97 25.72 18.87
CA ALA A 469 -30.14 24.30 18.61
C ALA A 469 -30.20 23.46 19.90
N VAL A 470 -29.36 23.81 20.88
CA VAL A 470 -29.24 23.07 22.16
C VAL A 470 -30.32 23.50 23.16
N GLY A 471 -30.81 24.75 23.07
CA GLY A 471 -31.74 25.35 24.04
C GLY A 471 -31.05 26.00 25.24
N GLU A 472 -29.72 25.95 25.33
CA GLU A 472 -28.90 26.54 26.39
C GLU A 472 -27.76 27.38 25.82
N PRO A 473 -27.19 28.34 26.56
CA PRO A 473 -26.09 29.17 26.10
C PRO A 473 -24.83 28.32 25.78
N VAL A 474 -24.37 28.34 24.56
CA VAL A 474 -23.12 27.70 24.10
C VAL A 474 -22.09 28.80 23.88
N THR A 475 -20.96 28.72 24.58
CA THR A 475 -19.83 29.63 24.43
C THR A 475 -18.58 28.86 23.98
N LEU A 476 -17.78 29.47 23.15
CA LEU A 476 -16.57 28.86 22.58
C LEU A 476 -15.33 29.64 23.00
N SER A 477 -14.36 28.95 23.54
CA SER A 477 -13.04 29.57 23.86
C SER A 477 -12.08 29.44 22.67
N SER A 478 -11.00 30.22 22.71
CA SER A 478 -9.90 30.07 21.75
C SER A 478 -9.27 28.66 21.81
N GLU A 479 -9.25 28.04 22.99
CA GLU A 479 -8.76 26.68 23.17
C GLU A 479 -9.68 25.64 22.51
N ALA A 480 -11.00 25.80 22.67
CA ALA A 480 -11.98 24.98 21.97
C ALA A 480 -11.81 25.06 20.46
N ALA A 481 -11.63 26.26 19.91
CA ALA A 481 -11.43 26.47 18.48
C ALA A 481 -10.11 25.89 17.95
N ILE A 482 -8.99 26.00 18.72
CA ILE A 482 -7.65 25.58 18.28
C ILE A 482 -7.42 24.09 18.54
N PHE A 483 -7.76 23.63 19.75
CA PHE A 483 -7.46 22.26 20.20
C PHE A 483 -8.65 21.31 20.13
N LEU A 484 -9.77 21.72 19.51
CA LEU A 484 -10.99 20.89 19.36
C LEU A 484 -11.52 20.40 20.72
N GLN A 485 -11.34 21.20 21.79
CA GLN A 485 -11.85 20.93 23.13
C GLN A 485 -13.29 21.46 23.22
N TYR A 486 -14.19 20.83 22.47
CA TYR A 486 -15.60 21.25 22.40
C TYR A 486 -16.35 20.88 23.68
N PRO A 487 -17.44 21.64 24.02
CA PRO A 487 -18.34 21.24 25.09
C PRO A 487 -18.94 19.85 24.83
N THR A 488 -19.31 19.18 25.90
CA THR A 488 -20.05 17.92 25.83
C THR A 488 -21.54 18.22 25.65
N PHE A 489 -22.21 17.46 24.82
CA PHE A 489 -23.65 17.52 24.60
C PHE A 489 -24.25 16.15 24.88
N GLU A 490 -25.47 16.09 25.35
CA GLU A 490 -26.22 14.86 25.53
C GLU A 490 -26.51 14.21 24.17
N ASP A 491 -26.95 15.02 23.21
CA ASP A 491 -27.16 14.59 21.82
C ASP A 491 -25.86 14.73 20.99
N LYS A 492 -25.45 13.63 20.40
CA LYS A 492 -24.26 13.57 19.52
C LYS A 492 -24.42 14.40 18.24
N SER A 493 -25.64 14.66 17.81
CA SER A 493 -25.93 15.48 16.63
C SER A 493 -25.44 16.92 16.84
N HIS A 494 -25.59 17.48 18.05
CA HIS A 494 -25.11 18.82 18.41
C HIS A 494 -23.60 18.91 18.32
N LEU A 495 -22.85 17.92 18.81
CA LEU A 495 -21.40 17.88 18.65
C LEU A 495 -20.99 17.82 17.18
N THR A 496 -21.67 16.98 16.41
CA THR A 496 -21.42 16.83 14.97
C THR A 496 -21.68 18.15 14.23
N ARG A 497 -22.79 18.83 14.52
CA ARG A 497 -23.14 20.14 13.97
C ARG A 497 -22.06 21.17 14.33
N LEU A 498 -21.65 21.25 15.60
CA LEU A 498 -20.60 22.15 16.03
C LEU A 498 -19.28 21.90 15.31
N GLN A 499 -18.85 20.65 15.17
CA GLN A 499 -17.64 20.29 14.43
C GLN A 499 -17.69 20.78 12.97
N ILE A 500 -18.81 20.59 12.30
CA ILE A 500 -19.00 21.05 10.92
C ILE A 500 -18.89 22.58 10.86
N LEU A 501 -19.64 23.29 11.69
CA LEU A 501 -19.66 24.75 11.69
C LEU A 501 -18.27 25.33 11.99
N CYS A 502 -17.59 24.83 13.02
CA CYS A 502 -16.25 25.27 13.39
C CYS A 502 -15.22 24.98 12.29
N GLY A 503 -15.29 23.80 11.68
CA GLY A 503 -14.38 23.41 10.60
C GLY A 503 -14.54 24.27 9.36
N GLU A 504 -15.78 24.49 8.92
CA GLU A 504 -16.06 25.29 7.72
C GLU A 504 -15.82 26.79 7.96
N LEU A 505 -16.07 27.31 9.17
CA LEU A 505 -15.71 28.68 9.53
C LEU A 505 -14.19 28.89 9.45
N LYS A 506 -13.40 28.02 10.10
CA LYS A 506 -11.93 28.08 10.04
C LYS A 506 -11.42 28.02 8.61
N LEU A 507 -12.01 27.18 7.77
CA LEU A 507 -11.66 27.06 6.35
C LEU A 507 -11.97 28.35 5.58
N ALA A 508 -13.15 28.95 5.77
CA ALA A 508 -13.54 30.21 5.14
C ALA A 508 -12.59 31.36 5.54
N VAL A 509 -12.30 31.48 6.84
CA VAL A 509 -11.36 32.46 7.40
C VAL A 509 -9.96 32.31 6.78
N TRP A 510 -9.47 31.08 6.68
CA TRP A 510 -8.14 30.79 6.12
C TRP A 510 -8.06 31.07 4.62
N MET A 511 -9.06 30.67 3.86
CA MET A 511 -9.12 30.91 2.41
C MET A 511 -9.17 32.40 2.09
N GLN A 512 -10.02 33.17 2.79
CA GLN A 512 -10.10 34.63 2.57
C GLN A 512 -8.84 35.37 3.02
N ARG A 513 -8.18 34.86 4.09
CA ARG A 513 -6.87 35.38 4.50
C ARG A 513 -5.84 35.20 3.38
N ASN A 514 -5.78 34.04 2.77
CA ASN A 514 -4.84 33.77 1.70
C ASN A 514 -5.14 34.60 0.46
N ARG A 515 -6.39 34.77 0.06
CA ARG A 515 -6.79 35.67 -1.03
C ARG A 515 -6.36 37.12 -0.74
N LYS A 516 -6.57 37.60 0.49
CA LYS A 516 -6.13 38.96 0.86
C LYS A 516 -4.62 39.14 0.84
N LYS A 517 -3.87 38.11 1.30
CA LYS A 517 -2.41 38.18 1.39
C LYS A 517 -1.73 38.03 0.01
N TYR A 518 -2.14 37.05 -0.76
CA TYR A 518 -1.44 36.64 -1.99
C TYR A 518 -2.06 37.22 -3.25
N ASP A 519 -3.40 37.25 -3.35
CA ASP A 519 -4.12 37.79 -4.50
C ASP A 519 -4.41 39.30 -4.35
N ARG A 520 -3.99 39.91 -3.23
CA ARG A 520 -4.22 41.33 -2.88
C ARG A 520 -5.70 41.75 -2.94
N ALA A 521 -6.63 40.82 -2.82
CA ALA A 521 -8.07 41.06 -2.89
C ALA A 521 -8.55 41.95 -1.72
N LYS A 522 -9.50 42.85 -1.99
CA LYS A 522 -10.18 43.60 -0.95
C LYS A 522 -11.21 42.70 -0.28
N ILE A 523 -10.89 42.17 0.89
CA ILE A 523 -11.74 41.22 1.63
C ILE A 523 -12.30 41.91 2.88
N THR A 524 -13.62 41.84 3.07
CA THR A 524 -14.38 42.33 4.22
C THR A 524 -14.86 41.17 5.10
N VAL A 525 -15.45 41.50 6.28
CA VAL A 525 -16.13 40.49 7.12
C VAL A 525 -17.30 39.84 6.37
N LYS A 526 -18.05 40.63 5.56
CA LYS A 526 -19.17 40.12 4.75
C LYS A 526 -18.72 39.08 3.74
N ASP A 527 -17.52 39.20 3.19
CA ASP A 527 -16.99 38.20 2.22
C ASP A 527 -16.60 36.90 2.92
N ILE A 528 -16.06 36.96 4.14
CA ILE A 528 -15.77 35.76 4.95
C ILE A 528 -17.10 35.09 5.33
N HIS A 529 -18.07 35.87 5.79
CA HIS A 529 -19.40 35.38 6.14
C HIS A 529 -20.07 34.69 4.94
N ARG A 530 -20.13 35.36 3.78
CA ARG A 530 -20.73 34.78 2.55
C ARG A 530 -20.09 33.45 2.16
N LEU A 531 -18.76 33.34 2.25
CA LEU A 531 -18.07 32.09 1.95
C LEU A 531 -18.39 31.00 2.97
N PHE A 532 -18.43 31.35 4.25
CA PHE A 532 -18.82 30.42 5.31
C PHE A 532 -20.24 29.89 5.14
N ILE A 533 -21.21 30.76 4.92
CA ILE A 533 -22.62 30.39 4.63
C ILE A 533 -22.71 29.47 3.42
N ASN A 534 -21.96 29.78 2.38
CA ASN A 534 -21.94 28.91 1.18
C ASN A 534 -21.41 27.50 1.48
N PHE A 535 -20.36 27.38 2.31
CA PHE A 535 -19.84 26.05 2.72
C PHE A 535 -20.89 25.29 3.54
N VAL A 536 -21.54 25.95 4.49
CA VAL A 536 -22.59 25.33 5.29
C VAL A 536 -23.78 24.90 4.41
N ARG A 537 -24.22 25.74 3.48
CA ARG A 537 -25.30 25.41 2.53
C ARG A 537 -24.96 24.18 1.67
N VAL A 538 -23.77 24.15 1.08
CA VAL A 538 -23.30 23.02 0.29
C VAL A 538 -23.25 21.75 1.16
N ARG A 539 -22.87 21.89 2.41
CA ARG A 539 -22.81 20.76 3.35
C ARG A 539 -24.20 20.25 3.70
N ILE A 540 -25.14 21.11 4.03
CA ILE A 540 -26.53 20.73 4.31
C ILE A 540 -27.12 19.97 3.13
N ARG A 541 -26.95 20.48 1.91
CA ARG A 541 -27.45 19.83 0.71
C ARG A 541 -26.79 18.47 0.44
N ALA A 542 -25.49 18.34 0.70
CA ALA A 542 -24.80 17.05 0.59
C ALA A 542 -25.28 16.03 1.64
N ASP A 543 -25.54 16.48 2.86
CA ASP A 543 -26.07 15.63 3.93
C ASP A 543 -27.53 15.23 3.66
N PHE A 544 -28.36 16.11 3.12
CA PHE A 544 -29.73 15.78 2.67
C PHE A 544 -29.75 14.65 1.62
N LEU A 545 -28.80 14.66 0.69
CA LEU A 545 -28.70 13.61 -0.34
C LEU A 545 -28.11 12.28 0.16
N ARG A 546 -27.46 12.29 1.33
CA ARG A 546 -26.65 11.15 1.82
C ARG A 546 -27.25 10.48 3.06
N LEU A 547 -27.85 11.26 3.94
CA LEU A 547 -28.36 10.78 5.22
C LEU A 547 -29.81 10.31 5.07
N GLU A 548 -30.23 9.41 5.94
CA GLU A 548 -31.63 9.08 6.12
C GLU A 548 -32.38 10.31 6.68
N THR A 549 -33.69 10.39 6.42
CA THR A 549 -34.54 11.55 6.75
C THR A 549 -34.45 11.92 8.23
N ASP A 550 -34.53 10.93 9.13
CA ASP A 550 -34.47 11.17 10.58
C ASP A 550 -33.10 11.70 11.02
N ALA A 551 -32.01 11.09 10.52
CA ALA A 551 -30.64 11.51 10.82
C ALA A 551 -30.33 12.93 10.26
N PHE A 552 -30.90 13.28 9.11
CA PHE A 552 -30.79 14.63 8.57
C PHE A 552 -31.55 15.63 9.44
N ALA A 553 -32.78 15.29 9.84
CA ALA A 553 -33.62 16.13 10.69
C ALA A 553 -32.97 16.35 12.07
N GLU A 554 -32.45 15.31 12.70
CA GLU A 554 -31.69 15.43 13.94
C GLU A 554 -30.48 16.36 13.80
N LEU A 555 -29.76 16.27 12.70
CA LEU A 555 -28.54 17.08 12.50
C LEU A 555 -28.84 18.55 12.16
N TRP A 556 -29.88 18.84 11.35
CA TRP A 556 -30.04 20.17 10.76
C TRP A 556 -31.37 20.87 11.05
N CYS A 557 -32.46 20.12 11.38
CA CYS A 557 -33.81 20.68 11.53
C CYS A 557 -34.26 20.89 12.99
N GLN A 558 -33.46 20.45 13.98
CA GLN A 558 -33.83 20.58 15.40
C GLN A 558 -33.44 21.95 15.99
N GLY A 559 -34.17 22.33 17.07
CA GLY A 559 -33.93 23.53 17.85
C GLY A 559 -34.94 24.67 17.55
N SER A 560 -34.86 25.74 18.33
CA SER A 560 -35.74 26.91 18.19
C SER A 560 -35.53 27.72 16.90
N GLN A 561 -34.34 27.57 16.30
CA GLN A 561 -33.99 28.12 14.98
C GLN A 561 -33.32 27.00 14.14
N PRO A 562 -34.11 26.21 13.40
CA PRO A 562 -33.54 25.17 12.54
C PRO A 562 -32.67 25.78 11.45
N MET A 563 -31.55 25.10 11.13
CA MET A 563 -30.63 25.58 10.09
C MET A 563 -31.06 25.15 8.69
N ALA A 564 -31.89 24.14 8.58
CA ALA A 564 -32.42 23.67 7.32
C ALA A 564 -33.90 23.29 7.42
N SER A 565 -34.63 23.42 6.31
CA SER A 565 -35.93 22.86 6.12
C SER A 565 -35.88 21.35 5.85
N ALA A 566 -37.01 20.69 5.95
CA ALA A 566 -37.10 19.24 5.72
C ALA A 566 -36.76 18.82 4.27
N ASP A 567 -36.78 19.73 3.31
CA ASP A 567 -36.39 19.57 1.91
C ASP A 567 -34.90 19.91 1.63
N GLY A 568 -34.15 20.17 2.67
CA GLY A 568 -32.69 20.39 2.59
C GLY A 568 -32.25 21.81 2.18
N GLU A 569 -33.15 22.78 2.22
CA GLU A 569 -32.81 24.18 1.98
C GLU A 569 -32.33 24.84 3.30
N MET A 570 -31.26 25.63 3.21
CA MET A 570 -30.72 26.37 4.36
C MET A 570 -31.66 27.56 4.69
N ILE A 571 -32.15 27.62 5.93
CA ILE A 571 -33.07 28.65 6.40
C ILE A 571 -32.36 29.85 7.01
N VAL A 572 -31.18 29.65 7.62
CA VAL A 572 -30.44 30.67 8.40
C VAL A 572 -29.42 31.44 7.56
#